data_66affdd19788ac745a2a7a1a8c567e19
#
_entry.id   66affdd19788ac745a2a7a1a8c567e19
#
_cell.length_a   1.000
_cell.length_b   1.000
_cell.length_c   1.000
_cell.angle_alpha   90.00
_cell.angle_beta   90.00
_cell.angle_gamma   90.00
#
_symmetry.space_group_name_H-M   'P 1'
#
loop_
_entity.id
_entity.type
_entity.pdbx_description
1 polymer ?
#
loop_
_entity_poly.entity_id
_entity_poly.type
_entity_poly.pdbx_seq_one_letter_code
_entity_poly.pdbx_strand_id
1 'polypeptide(L)'
;MTRRQSPLVPLIVGLVALIGFGWVWIATETSDAPASTVSWFISESALALAILVPAVCLYFVVRAMHARRVEARQVTGPASNGIQQGSELLWSLSNGLLPQATTSPDIQTDATELVFLSETAVVARHRQPTPTTRTLTASARALASSSEAGPDTQRSPRTDGAWSSIDDVSLAVTDRRILLRGSGGLIDVPYADITAVHLVPGAVVLRVNDQAPLLVACAHAESVAVLAVWGSAGESALKRHPDFAAFRS
;
A
#
# COMPACT_ATOMS: atom_id res chain seq x y z
N MET A 1 0.96 -16.65 16.11
CA MET A 1 1.00 -17.75 15.10
C MET A 1 -0.32 -17.75 14.33
N THR A 2 -0.51 -16.89 13.36
CA THR A 2 -1.66 -16.92 12.45
C THR A 2 -1.35 -17.93 11.33
N ARG A 3 -1.96 -19.12 11.42
CA ARG A 3 -1.90 -20.13 10.36
C ARG A 3 -2.34 -19.48 9.04
N ARG A 4 -1.44 -19.38 8.08
CA ARG A 4 -1.77 -19.03 6.68
C ARG A 4 -2.78 -20.06 6.17
N GLN A 5 -4.06 -19.73 6.26
CA GLN A 5 -5.10 -20.54 5.64
C GLN A 5 -4.92 -20.41 4.13
N SER A 6 -4.64 -21.54 3.45
CA SER A 6 -4.57 -21.55 1.99
C SER A 6 -5.94 -21.16 1.42
N PRO A 7 -6.04 -20.35 0.36
CA PRO A 7 -7.31 -19.94 -0.23
C PRO A 7 -8.09 -21.11 -0.84
N LEU A 8 -7.46 -22.28 -0.94
CA LEU A 8 -8.09 -23.51 -1.41
C LEU A 8 -9.10 -24.08 -0.38
N VAL A 9 -8.89 -23.82 0.92
CA VAL A 9 -9.78 -24.36 1.97
C VAL A 9 -11.22 -23.84 1.82
N PRO A 10 -11.50 -22.51 1.76
CA PRO A 10 -12.85 -22.02 1.60
C PRO A 10 -13.48 -22.44 0.27
N LEU A 11 -12.70 -22.61 -0.80
CA LEU A 11 -13.19 -23.04 -2.10
C LEU A 11 -13.63 -24.51 -2.08
N ILE A 12 -12.86 -25.38 -1.43
CA ILE A 12 -13.21 -26.80 -1.24
C ILE A 12 -14.46 -26.91 -0.36
N VAL A 13 -14.54 -26.15 0.73
CA VAL A 13 -15.70 -26.15 1.62
C VAL A 13 -16.96 -25.69 0.87
N GLY A 14 -16.87 -24.63 0.07
CA GLY A 14 -17.98 -24.15 -0.76
C GLY A 14 -18.46 -25.18 -1.79
N LEU A 15 -17.53 -25.89 -2.44
CA LEU A 15 -17.84 -26.93 -3.41
C LEU A 15 -18.51 -28.15 -2.75
N VAL A 16 -17.98 -28.61 -1.62
CA VAL A 16 -18.57 -29.73 -0.84
C VAL A 16 -19.96 -29.39 -0.34
N ALA A 17 -20.18 -28.16 0.14
CA ALA A 17 -21.49 -27.71 0.57
C ALA A 17 -22.48 -27.66 -0.60
N LEU A 18 -22.10 -27.16 -1.75
CA LEU A 18 -22.94 -27.10 -2.95
C LEU A 18 -23.38 -28.52 -3.40
N ILE A 19 -22.44 -29.45 -3.46
CA ILE A 19 -22.72 -30.85 -3.83
C ILE A 19 -23.60 -31.52 -2.75
N GLY A 20 -23.24 -31.38 -1.47
CA GLY A 20 -23.96 -32.03 -0.37
C GLY A 20 -25.39 -31.55 -0.22
N PHE A 21 -25.58 -30.24 -0.12
CA PHE A 21 -26.91 -29.66 0.05
C PHE A 21 -27.76 -29.75 -1.24
N GLY A 22 -27.13 -29.64 -2.43
CA GLY A 22 -27.81 -29.84 -3.70
C GLY A 22 -28.33 -31.26 -3.85
N TRP A 23 -27.56 -32.27 -3.39
CA TRP A 23 -27.97 -33.67 -3.42
C TRP A 23 -29.14 -33.95 -2.46
N VAL A 24 -29.10 -33.38 -1.25
CA VAL A 24 -30.21 -33.49 -0.29
C VAL A 24 -31.50 -32.88 -0.87
N TRP A 25 -31.39 -31.72 -1.52
CA TRP A 25 -32.54 -31.08 -2.17
C TRP A 25 -33.14 -31.98 -3.26
N ILE A 26 -32.32 -32.50 -4.18
CA ILE A 26 -32.78 -33.42 -5.25
C ILE A 26 -33.41 -34.68 -4.64
N ALA A 27 -32.80 -35.26 -3.62
CA ALA A 27 -33.33 -36.49 -2.98
C ALA A 27 -34.67 -36.26 -2.30
N THR A 28 -34.91 -35.08 -1.73
CA THR A 28 -36.21 -34.72 -1.14
C THR A 28 -37.29 -34.44 -2.19
N GLU A 29 -36.94 -33.83 -3.32
CA GLU A 29 -37.88 -33.54 -4.40
C GLU A 29 -38.31 -34.79 -5.18
N THR A 30 -37.41 -35.79 -5.34
CA THR A 30 -37.68 -37.04 -6.07
C THR A 30 -38.32 -38.13 -5.21
N SER A 31 -38.56 -37.86 -3.94
CA SER A 31 -39.16 -38.84 -2.99
C SER A 31 -40.69 -38.83 -3.14
N ASP A 32 -41.27 -39.95 -3.56
CA ASP A 32 -42.74 -40.18 -3.70
C ASP A 32 -43.46 -40.21 -2.32
N ALA A 33 -42.83 -39.80 -1.24
CA ALA A 33 -43.44 -39.74 0.08
C ALA A 33 -44.44 -38.57 0.16
N PRO A 34 -45.59 -38.76 0.87
CA PRO A 34 -46.59 -37.69 0.99
C PRO A 34 -45.96 -36.47 1.64
N ALA A 35 -46.13 -35.32 0.98
CA ALA A 35 -45.54 -34.04 1.36
C ALA A 35 -45.93 -33.69 2.82
N SER A 36 -45.01 -33.95 3.76
CA SER A 36 -45.14 -33.49 5.14
C SER A 36 -44.57 -32.06 5.26
N THR A 37 -45.13 -31.25 6.17
CA THR A 37 -44.65 -29.89 6.45
C THR A 37 -43.13 -29.90 6.77
N VAL A 38 -42.62 -30.98 7.34
CA VAL A 38 -41.20 -31.17 7.69
C VAL A 38 -40.35 -31.37 6.45
N SER A 39 -40.78 -32.14 5.44
CA SER A 39 -40.03 -32.34 4.21
C SER A 39 -39.91 -31.07 3.39
N TRP A 40 -40.96 -30.25 3.39
CA TRP A 40 -40.93 -28.92 2.73
C TRP A 40 -39.90 -27.98 3.38
N PHE A 41 -39.86 -27.87 4.71
CA PHE A 41 -38.88 -27.07 5.42
C PHE A 41 -37.44 -27.54 5.19
N ILE A 42 -37.21 -28.86 5.11
CA ILE A 42 -35.88 -29.43 4.84
C ILE A 42 -35.43 -29.05 3.40
N SER A 43 -36.31 -29.18 2.42
CA SER A 43 -36.03 -28.85 1.02
C SER A 43 -35.67 -27.39 0.85
N GLU A 44 -36.47 -26.46 1.36
CA GLU A 44 -36.25 -25.00 1.28
C GLU A 44 -34.96 -24.58 2.02
N SER A 45 -34.72 -25.16 3.21
CA SER A 45 -33.50 -24.84 3.96
C SER A 45 -32.24 -25.40 3.29
N ALA A 46 -32.30 -26.56 2.66
CA ALA A 46 -31.19 -27.14 1.92
C ALA A 46 -30.85 -26.29 0.67
N LEU A 47 -31.87 -25.82 -0.05
CA LEU A 47 -31.68 -24.92 -1.20
C LEU A 47 -31.05 -23.58 -0.78
N ALA A 48 -31.56 -22.98 0.30
CA ALA A 48 -31.01 -21.73 0.82
C ALA A 48 -29.52 -21.88 1.23
N LEU A 49 -29.17 -22.99 1.91
CA LEU A 49 -27.78 -23.27 2.29
C LEU A 49 -26.88 -23.60 1.10
N ALA A 50 -27.41 -24.29 0.08
CA ALA A 50 -26.68 -24.57 -1.15
C ALA A 50 -26.25 -23.31 -1.91
N ILE A 51 -26.97 -22.21 -1.77
CA ILE A 51 -26.66 -20.92 -2.40
C ILE A 51 -25.81 -20.04 -1.45
N LEU A 52 -26.20 -19.92 -0.19
CA LEU A 52 -25.63 -18.98 0.75
C LEU A 52 -24.19 -19.35 1.15
N VAL A 53 -23.92 -20.64 1.38
CA VAL A 53 -22.58 -21.09 1.78
C VAL A 53 -21.54 -20.83 0.69
N PRO A 54 -21.75 -21.20 -0.59
CA PRO A 54 -20.82 -20.87 -1.66
C PRO A 54 -20.65 -19.37 -1.87
N ALA A 55 -21.71 -18.57 -1.74
CA ALA A 55 -21.65 -17.12 -1.88
C ALA A 55 -20.75 -16.47 -0.81
N VAL A 56 -20.90 -16.90 0.45
CA VAL A 56 -20.02 -16.45 1.56
C VAL A 56 -18.58 -16.91 1.34
N CYS A 57 -18.36 -18.14 0.91
CA CYS A 57 -17.02 -18.63 0.60
C CYS A 57 -16.37 -17.83 -0.55
N LEU A 58 -17.13 -17.54 -1.61
CA LEU A 58 -16.67 -16.72 -2.73
C LEU A 58 -16.31 -15.31 -2.28
N TYR A 59 -17.13 -14.69 -1.43
CA TYR A 59 -16.84 -13.38 -0.85
C TYR A 59 -15.49 -13.37 -0.12
N PHE A 60 -15.22 -14.38 0.72
CA PHE A 60 -13.93 -14.47 1.43
C PHE A 60 -12.76 -14.72 0.48
N VAL A 61 -12.93 -15.52 -0.57
CA VAL A 61 -11.91 -15.74 -1.61
C VAL A 61 -11.61 -14.44 -2.35
N VAL A 62 -12.63 -13.71 -2.80
CA VAL A 62 -12.47 -12.42 -3.49
C VAL A 62 -11.78 -11.40 -2.58
N ARG A 63 -12.21 -11.30 -1.32
CA ARG A 63 -11.57 -10.43 -0.33
C ARG A 63 -10.11 -10.80 -0.09
N ALA A 64 -9.79 -12.09 0.04
CA ALA A 64 -8.42 -12.57 0.19
C ALA A 64 -7.57 -12.34 -1.07
N MET A 65 -8.15 -12.46 -2.27
CA MET A 65 -7.48 -12.12 -3.52
C MET A 65 -7.23 -10.62 -3.65
N HIS A 66 -8.18 -9.78 -3.23
CA HIS A 66 -7.98 -8.33 -3.20
C HIS A 66 -6.85 -7.94 -2.25
N ALA A 67 -6.84 -8.47 -1.03
CA ALA A 67 -5.75 -8.24 -0.08
C ALA A 67 -4.39 -8.69 -0.66
N ARG A 68 -4.34 -9.87 -1.30
CA ARG A 68 -3.11 -10.37 -1.95
C ARG A 68 -2.71 -9.58 -3.20
N ARG A 69 -3.65 -9.03 -3.96
CA ARG A 69 -3.32 -8.17 -5.10
C ARG A 69 -2.72 -6.84 -4.66
N VAL A 70 -3.18 -6.32 -3.53
CA VAL A 70 -2.56 -5.14 -2.90
C VAL A 70 -1.14 -5.49 -2.43
N GLU A 71 -0.95 -6.62 -1.72
CA GLU A 71 0.38 -7.11 -1.31
C GLU A 71 1.27 -7.47 -2.50
N ALA A 72 0.75 -8.15 -3.53
CA ALA A 72 1.55 -8.54 -4.71
C ALA A 72 1.97 -7.34 -5.57
N ARG A 73 1.18 -6.26 -5.62
CA ARG A 73 1.61 -5.00 -6.24
C ARG A 73 2.73 -4.32 -5.46
N GLN A 74 2.81 -4.55 -4.15
CA GLN A 74 3.89 -4.06 -3.31
C GLN A 74 5.19 -4.90 -3.43
N VAL A 75 5.10 -6.18 -3.84
CA VAL A 75 6.23 -7.13 -3.81
C VAL A 75 6.83 -7.42 -5.19
N THR A 76 6.09 -7.22 -6.30
CA THR A 76 6.56 -7.63 -7.63
C THR A 76 7.04 -6.43 -8.45
N GLY A 77 8.33 -6.11 -8.34
CA GLY A 77 9.05 -5.28 -9.29
C GLY A 77 8.91 -3.76 -9.15
N PRO A 78 9.06 -3.15 -7.93
CA PRO A 78 8.96 -1.70 -7.81
C PRO A 78 10.17 -0.95 -8.38
N ALA A 79 11.37 -1.52 -8.31
CA ALA A 79 12.60 -0.77 -8.62
C ALA A 79 12.71 -0.33 -10.10
N SER A 80 12.33 -1.17 -11.06
CA SER A 80 12.41 -0.79 -12.48
C SER A 80 11.26 0.14 -12.89
N ASN A 81 10.05 -0.10 -12.40
CA ASN A 81 8.90 0.74 -12.69
C ASN A 81 8.97 2.09 -11.97
N GLY A 82 9.49 2.13 -10.74
CA GLY A 82 9.67 3.36 -9.98
C GLY A 82 10.65 4.32 -10.63
N ILE A 83 11.80 3.83 -11.09
CA ILE A 83 12.81 4.63 -11.80
C ILE A 83 12.23 5.19 -13.10
N GLN A 84 11.53 4.37 -13.87
CA GLN A 84 10.92 4.83 -15.13
C GLN A 84 9.85 5.90 -14.87
N GLN A 85 8.93 5.67 -13.94
CA GLN A 85 7.90 6.64 -13.58
C GLN A 85 8.50 7.92 -12.99
N GLY A 86 9.52 7.79 -12.13
CA GLY A 86 10.26 8.92 -11.62
C GLY A 86 10.95 9.74 -12.72
N SER A 87 11.53 9.09 -13.74
CA SER A 87 12.16 9.74 -14.87
C SER A 87 11.16 10.44 -15.78
N GLU A 88 10.01 9.81 -16.07
CA GLU A 88 8.92 10.41 -16.84
C GLU A 88 8.34 11.64 -16.12
N LEU A 89 8.16 11.54 -14.81
CA LEU A 89 7.67 12.64 -13.97
C LEU A 89 8.71 13.79 -13.92
N LEU A 90 9.99 13.46 -13.75
CA LEU A 90 11.09 14.42 -13.79
C LEU A 90 11.10 15.18 -15.11
N TRP A 91 10.98 14.45 -16.22
CA TRP A 91 10.94 15.04 -17.56
C TRP A 91 9.72 15.97 -17.73
N SER A 92 8.52 15.52 -17.34
CA SER A 92 7.27 16.28 -17.44
C SER A 92 7.36 17.58 -16.65
N LEU A 93 7.73 17.53 -15.37
CA LEU A 93 7.86 18.71 -14.51
C LEU A 93 8.98 19.65 -14.98
N SER A 94 10.07 19.10 -15.52
CA SER A 94 11.16 19.91 -16.09
C SER A 94 10.77 20.66 -17.36
N ASN A 95 9.67 20.27 -18.01
CA ASN A 95 9.09 20.94 -19.18
C ASN A 95 7.80 21.72 -18.84
N GLY A 96 7.52 21.94 -17.55
CA GLY A 96 6.35 22.69 -17.11
C GLY A 96 5.02 21.95 -17.25
N LEU A 97 5.05 20.62 -17.44
CA LEU A 97 3.86 19.80 -17.53
C LEU A 97 3.52 19.26 -16.13
N LEU A 98 2.31 19.55 -15.65
CA LEU A 98 1.83 19.04 -14.38
C LEU A 98 1.39 17.58 -14.53
N PRO A 99 1.60 16.73 -13.50
CA PRO A 99 1.10 15.38 -13.48
C PRO A 99 -0.43 15.35 -13.50
N GLN A 100 -0.99 14.25 -13.95
CA GLN A 100 -2.43 14.05 -13.89
C GLN A 100 -2.88 13.97 -12.43
N ALA A 101 -3.89 14.76 -12.08
CA ALA A 101 -4.49 14.72 -10.76
C ALA A 101 -5.22 13.39 -10.54
N THR A 102 -5.10 12.85 -9.34
CA THR A 102 -5.78 11.65 -8.86
C THR A 102 -6.60 11.99 -7.63
N THR A 103 -7.28 11.00 -7.06
CA THR A 103 -8.03 11.16 -5.81
C THR A 103 -7.44 10.27 -4.74
N SER A 104 -7.39 10.76 -3.50
CA SER A 104 -7.01 9.94 -2.35
C SER A 104 -8.29 9.51 -1.61
N PRO A 105 -8.59 8.21 -1.52
CA PRO A 105 -9.80 7.75 -0.82
C PRO A 105 -9.67 7.87 0.70
N ASP A 106 -8.44 7.82 1.22
CA ASP A 106 -8.17 7.71 2.66
C ASP A 106 -7.83 9.05 3.33
N ILE A 107 -7.45 10.06 2.52
CA ILE A 107 -7.01 11.36 3.01
C ILE A 107 -7.89 12.45 2.41
N GLN A 108 -8.54 13.21 3.28
CA GLN A 108 -9.28 14.39 2.85
C GLN A 108 -8.30 15.54 2.59
N THR A 109 -8.32 16.06 1.37
CA THR A 109 -7.57 17.23 0.93
C THR A 109 -8.50 18.43 0.77
N ASP A 110 -7.97 19.62 0.71
CA ASP A 110 -8.76 20.81 0.43
C ASP A 110 -9.36 20.74 -0.99
N ALA A 111 -10.54 21.32 -1.20
CA ALA A 111 -11.26 21.25 -2.47
C ALA A 111 -10.47 21.82 -3.68
N THR A 112 -9.48 22.70 -3.40
CA THR A 112 -8.62 23.32 -4.41
C THR A 112 -7.24 22.67 -4.52
N GLU A 113 -6.97 21.62 -3.73
CA GLU A 113 -5.68 20.95 -3.67
C GLU A 113 -5.65 19.75 -4.63
N LEU A 114 -4.67 19.71 -5.51
CA LEU A 114 -4.52 18.65 -6.50
C LEU A 114 -3.65 17.53 -5.92
N VAL A 115 -4.19 16.32 -5.87
CA VAL A 115 -3.44 15.12 -5.47
C VAL A 115 -2.79 14.53 -6.71
N PHE A 116 -1.47 14.33 -6.68
CA PHE A 116 -0.71 13.74 -7.77
C PHE A 116 -0.39 12.27 -7.55
N LEU A 117 -0.26 11.86 -6.29
CA LEU A 117 0.04 10.47 -5.91
C LEU A 117 -0.73 10.10 -4.66
N SER A 118 -1.31 8.91 -4.62
CA SER A 118 -1.93 8.33 -3.43
C SER A 118 -1.63 6.85 -3.35
N GLU A 119 -0.98 6.42 -2.27
CA GLU A 119 -0.60 5.03 -2.03
C GLU A 119 -0.40 4.74 -0.55
N THR A 120 -0.12 3.48 -0.22
CA THR A 120 0.30 3.08 1.13
C THR A 120 1.81 3.18 1.25
N ALA A 121 2.29 3.63 2.40
CA ALA A 121 3.70 3.79 2.69
C ALA A 121 4.02 3.32 4.11
N VAL A 122 5.29 3.00 4.35
CA VAL A 122 5.84 2.82 5.69
C VAL A 122 6.61 4.07 6.06
N VAL A 123 6.29 4.64 7.21
CA VAL A 123 6.93 5.85 7.71
C VAL A 123 7.73 5.54 8.95
N ALA A 124 8.93 6.11 9.04
CA ALA A 124 9.77 6.05 10.23
C ALA A 124 10.40 7.42 10.52
N ARG A 125 10.59 7.76 11.79
CA ARG A 125 11.28 8.98 12.23
C ARG A 125 12.69 8.66 12.70
N HIS A 126 13.67 9.47 12.30
CA HIS A 126 15.02 9.34 12.80
C HIS A 126 15.10 9.78 14.27
N ARG A 127 15.83 9.04 15.12
CA ARG A 127 15.95 9.37 16.56
C ARG A 127 16.76 10.63 16.82
N GLN A 128 17.73 10.91 15.96
CA GLN A 128 18.53 12.14 16.07
C GLN A 128 17.95 13.22 15.17
N PRO A 129 17.76 14.43 15.67
CA PRO A 129 17.18 15.53 14.87
C PRO A 129 18.13 16.00 13.75
N THR A 130 19.45 15.91 13.95
CA THR A 130 20.47 16.43 13.00
C THR A 130 21.53 15.39 12.66
N PRO A 131 21.17 14.25 12.04
CA PRO A 131 22.17 13.27 11.58
C PRO A 131 22.93 13.83 10.37
N THR A 132 24.17 13.35 10.16
CA THR A 132 24.88 13.66 8.91
C THR A 132 24.18 12.98 7.74
N THR A 133 24.26 13.56 6.53
CA THR A 133 23.63 12.99 5.32
C THR A 133 24.10 11.55 5.07
N ARG A 134 25.38 11.25 5.30
CA ARG A 134 25.93 9.91 5.12
C ARG A 134 25.32 8.88 6.07
N THR A 135 25.20 9.22 7.35
CA THR A 135 24.53 8.34 8.35
C THR A 135 23.06 8.16 8.04
N LEU A 136 22.39 9.22 7.62
CA LEU A 136 20.98 9.23 7.28
C LEU A 136 20.68 8.30 6.10
N THR A 137 21.41 8.45 4.99
CA THR A 137 21.21 7.62 3.79
C THR A 137 21.63 6.18 4.00
N ALA A 138 22.68 5.91 4.78
CA ALA A 138 23.09 4.54 5.10
C ALA A 138 22.04 3.81 5.95
N SER A 139 21.54 4.45 7.02
CA SER A 139 20.51 3.86 7.89
C SER A 139 19.16 3.73 7.18
N ALA A 140 18.81 4.67 6.30
CA ALA A 140 17.60 4.61 5.49
C ALA A 140 17.64 3.43 4.51
N ARG A 141 18.76 3.23 3.83
CA ARG A 141 18.97 2.09 2.92
C ARG A 141 18.87 0.76 3.66
N ALA A 142 19.46 0.65 4.84
CA ALA A 142 19.36 -0.56 5.66
C ALA A 142 17.91 -0.88 6.06
N LEU A 143 17.10 0.14 6.38
CA LEU A 143 15.69 -0.04 6.72
C LEU A 143 14.87 -0.41 5.49
N ALA A 144 15.04 0.26 4.36
CA ALA A 144 14.32 -0.03 3.11
C ALA A 144 14.59 -1.46 2.63
N SER A 145 15.84 -1.90 2.63
CA SER A 145 16.22 -3.29 2.25
C SER A 145 15.66 -4.35 3.20
N SER A 146 15.45 -4.03 4.47
CA SER A 146 14.83 -4.96 5.43
C SER A 146 13.31 -5.09 5.25
N SER A 147 12.67 -4.08 4.67
CA SER A 147 11.24 -4.10 4.34
C SER A 147 10.93 -4.95 3.12
N GLU A 148 11.88 -5.10 2.17
CA GLU A 148 11.74 -5.95 0.99
C GLU A 148 11.91 -7.45 1.30
N ALA A 149 12.55 -7.82 2.41
CA ALA A 149 12.69 -9.21 2.85
C ALA A 149 11.32 -9.72 3.31
N GLY A 150 10.67 -10.53 2.46
CA GLY A 150 9.29 -10.99 2.55
C GLY A 150 8.87 -11.60 3.89
N PRO A 151 7.57 -11.92 4.05
CA PRO A 151 6.89 -12.22 5.32
C PRO A 151 7.36 -13.50 6.05
N ASP A 152 8.28 -14.29 5.49
CA ASP A 152 8.77 -15.54 6.12
C ASP A 152 9.91 -15.34 7.11
N THR A 153 10.53 -14.18 7.14
CA THR A 153 11.46 -13.82 8.20
C THR A 153 10.75 -12.89 9.16
N GLN A 154 10.17 -13.48 10.21
CA GLN A 154 9.66 -12.80 11.40
C GLN A 154 10.86 -12.24 12.23
N ARG A 155 11.76 -11.56 11.52
CA ARG A 155 12.70 -10.65 12.12
C ARG A 155 11.98 -9.31 12.17
N SER A 156 11.51 -8.95 13.36
CA SER A 156 11.29 -7.54 13.68
C SER A 156 12.42 -6.77 13.02
N PRO A 157 12.14 -5.74 12.19
CA PRO A 157 13.19 -4.97 11.56
C PRO A 157 14.19 -4.65 12.68
N ARG A 158 15.41 -5.17 12.58
CA ARG A 158 16.50 -4.73 13.42
C ARG A 158 16.69 -3.28 13.05
N THR A 159 15.90 -2.46 13.68
CA THR A 159 16.17 -1.04 13.73
C THR A 159 17.55 -0.93 14.31
N ASP A 160 18.51 -0.51 13.50
CA ASP A 160 19.85 -0.11 13.95
C ASP A 160 19.74 1.11 14.87
N GLY A 161 18.83 1.09 15.82
CA GLY A 161 18.57 2.14 16.80
C GLY A 161 18.35 3.57 16.25
N ALA A 162 18.57 3.76 14.94
CA ALA A 162 18.52 5.07 14.28
C ALA A 162 17.09 5.54 13.97
N TRP A 163 16.20 4.62 13.65
CA TRP A 163 14.80 4.92 13.29
C TRP A 163 13.83 4.43 14.36
N SER A 164 12.75 5.16 14.57
CA SER A 164 11.71 4.87 15.55
C SER A 164 10.33 5.15 14.95
N SER A 165 9.28 4.72 15.65
CA SER A 165 7.88 4.98 15.26
C SER A 165 7.59 4.54 13.83
N ILE A 166 7.90 3.26 13.52
CA ILE A 166 7.56 2.66 12.22
C ILE A 166 6.06 2.42 12.21
N ASP A 167 5.37 3.00 11.25
CA ASP A 167 3.91 2.89 11.09
C ASP A 167 3.54 2.73 9.62
N ASP A 168 2.50 1.94 9.37
CA ASP A 168 1.87 1.86 8.05
C ASP A 168 0.90 3.02 7.89
N VAL A 169 1.05 3.78 6.82
CA VAL A 169 0.29 5.00 6.59
C VAL A 169 -0.29 5.04 5.18
N SER A 170 -1.40 5.74 5.01
CA SER A 170 -1.84 6.22 3.71
C SER A 170 -1.07 7.50 3.38
N LEU A 171 -0.46 7.55 2.19
CA LEU A 171 0.31 8.68 1.66
C LEU A 171 -0.51 9.39 0.60
N ALA A 172 -0.57 10.70 0.65
CA ALA A 172 -1.01 11.55 -0.46
C ALA A 172 0.01 12.66 -0.71
N VAL A 173 0.44 12.80 -1.96
CA VAL A 173 1.34 13.87 -2.40
C VAL A 173 0.54 14.84 -3.26
N THR A 174 0.51 16.09 -2.86
CA THR A 174 -0.32 17.13 -3.47
C THR A 174 0.53 18.19 -4.17
N ASP A 175 -0.10 19.21 -4.69
CA ASP A 175 0.58 20.40 -5.24
C ASP A 175 1.18 21.31 -4.16
N ARG A 176 0.87 21.11 -2.87
CA ARG A 176 1.28 21.99 -1.76
C ARG A 176 2.06 21.29 -0.66
N ARG A 177 1.81 20.00 -0.43
CA ARG A 177 2.30 19.28 0.76
C ARG A 177 2.30 17.77 0.56
N ILE A 178 2.93 17.07 1.48
CA ILE A 178 2.87 15.63 1.63
C ILE A 178 2.04 15.31 2.87
N LEU A 179 1.01 14.51 2.70
CA LEU A 179 0.09 14.09 3.76
C LEU A 179 0.29 12.60 4.05
N LEU A 180 0.44 12.26 5.33
CA LEU A 180 0.65 10.90 5.79
C LEU A 180 -0.35 10.62 6.92
N ARG A 181 -1.26 9.67 6.69
CA ARG A 181 -2.30 9.30 7.66
C ARG A 181 -2.04 7.89 8.19
N GLY A 182 -1.64 7.82 9.44
CA GLY A 182 -1.40 6.56 10.17
C GLY A 182 -2.23 6.44 11.43
N SER A 183 -1.88 5.46 12.26
CA SER A 183 -2.53 5.19 13.56
C SER A 183 -2.38 6.37 14.53
N GLY A 184 -1.28 7.12 14.42
CA GLY A 184 -0.98 8.31 15.24
C GLY A 184 -1.67 9.61 14.78
N GLY A 185 -2.47 9.56 13.70
CA GLY A 185 -3.15 10.71 13.12
C GLY A 185 -2.59 11.14 11.78
N LEU A 186 -2.85 12.41 11.42
CA LEU A 186 -2.38 13.01 10.17
C LEU A 186 -1.08 13.76 10.41
N ILE A 187 -0.05 13.42 9.63
CA ILE A 187 1.20 14.18 9.54
C ILE A 187 1.10 15.03 8.28
N ASP A 188 1.20 16.31 8.44
CA ASP A 188 1.20 17.31 7.37
C ASP A 188 2.61 17.84 7.18
N VAL A 189 3.15 17.73 5.98
CA VAL A 189 4.49 18.18 5.62
C VAL A 189 4.39 19.17 4.45
N PRO A 190 4.23 20.47 4.72
CA PRO A 190 4.24 21.52 3.69
C PRO A 190 5.59 21.52 2.96
N TYR A 191 5.57 21.74 1.67
CA TYR A 191 6.82 21.82 0.90
C TYR A 191 7.76 22.92 1.37
N ALA A 192 7.21 24.03 1.87
CA ALA A 192 8.00 25.13 2.43
C ALA A 192 8.86 24.72 3.64
N ASP A 193 8.48 23.65 4.33
CA ASP A 193 9.21 23.15 5.50
C ASP A 193 10.26 22.11 5.13
N ILE A 194 10.27 21.61 3.90
CA ILE A 194 11.25 20.61 3.43
C ILE A 194 12.58 21.30 3.10
N THR A 195 13.61 20.99 3.87
CA THR A 195 14.95 21.58 3.69
C THR A 195 15.89 20.71 2.85
N ALA A 196 15.67 19.40 2.81
CA ALA A 196 16.42 18.49 1.96
C ALA A 196 15.62 17.21 1.68
N VAL A 197 15.85 16.66 0.50
CA VAL A 197 15.30 15.38 0.05
C VAL A 197 16.47 14.46 -0.32
N HIS A 198 16.44 13.22 0.15
CA HIS A 198 17.42 12.20 -0.22
C HIS A 198 16.70 10.96 -0.69
N LEU A 199 16.99 10.54 -1.91
CA LEU A 199 16.45 9.31 -2.47
C LEU A 199 17.37 8.13 -2.12
N VAL A 200 16.78 7.07 -1.59
CA VAL A 200 17.41 5.76 -1.42
C VAL A 200 16.55 4.73 -2.13
N PRO A 201 17.08 3.58 -2.55
CA PRO A 201 16.26 2.56 -3.21
C PRO A 201 15.03 2.20 -2.39
N GLY A 202 13.83 2.35 -2.98
CA GLY A 202 12.55 2.04 -2.34
C GLY A 202 12.09 2.99 -1.24
N ALA A 203 12.81 4.10 -0.95
CA ALA A 203 12.39 5.06 0.05
C ALA A 203 12.91 6.48 -0.22
N VAL A 204 12.25 7.46 0.33
CA VAL A 204 12.69 8.86 0.36
C VAL A 204 12.88 9.32 1.80
N VAL A 205 13.94 10.08 2.05
CA VAL A 205 14.20 10.71 3.34
C VAL A 205 13.97 12.21 3.19
N LEU A 206 13.04 12.72 3.97
CA LEU A 206 12.69 14.13 4.03
C LEU A 206 13.30 14.77 5.28
N ARG A 207 14.05 15.85 5.11
CA ARG A 207 14.41 16.75 6.21
C ARG A 207 13.38 17.86 6.27
N VAL A 208 12.73 17.96 7.40
CA VAL A 208 11.71 18.98 7.67
C VAL A 208 12.27 19.92 8.72
N ASN A 209 11.99 21.22 8.59
CA ASN A 209 12.42 22.24 9.56
C ASN A 209 12.09 21.80 10.99
N ASP A 210 13.08 21.95 11.89
CA ASP A 210 12.97 21.71 13.33
C ASP A 210 12.42 20.32 13.74
N GLN A 211 12.29 19.40 12.79
CA GLN A 211 11.82 18.05 13.03
C GLN A 211 12.90 17.00 12.76
N ALA A 212 12.73 15.86 13.41
CA ALA A 212 13.54 14.70 13.09
C ALA A 212 13.27 14.25 11.64
N PRO A 213 14.32 13.84 10.89
CA PRO A 213 14.16 13.36 9.53
C PRO A 213 13.12 12.26 9.43
N LEU A 214 12.32 12.31 8.38
CA LEU A 214 11.24 11.39 8.08
C LEU A 214 11.65 10.50 6.93
N LEU A 215 11.57 9.19 7.11
CA LEU A 215 11.71 8.21 6.03
C LEU A 215 10.31 7.81 5.59
N VAL A 216 10.10 7.80 4.27
CA VAL A 216 8.88 7.31 3.62
C VAL A 216 9.27 6.23 2.64
N ALA A 217 8.97 4.96 2.96
CA ALA A 217 9.22 3.83 2.09
C ALA A 217 7.91 3.44 1.40
N CYS A 218 7.92 3.43 0.07
CA CYS A 218 6.73 3.20 -0.74
C CYS A 218 7.10 2.71 -2.15
N ALA A 219 6.10 2.22 -2.89
CA ALA A 219 6.34 1.66 -4.22
C ALA A 219 6.82 2.70 -5.26
N HIS A 220 6.47 3.97 -5.06
CA HIS A 220 6.80 5.08 -5.96
C HIS A 220 7.66 6.14 -5.25
N ALA A 221 8.63 5.70 -4.45
CA ALA A 221 9.52 6.58 -3.68
C ALA A 221 10.25 7.60 -4.58
N GLU A 222 10.61 7.19 -5.80
CA GLU A 222 11.24 8.06 -6.80
C GLU A 222 10.32 9.21 -7.21
N SER A 223 9.03 8.91 -7.45
CA SER A 223 8.03 9.93 -7.79
C SER A 223 7.77 10.87 -6.61
N VAL A 224 7.72 10.33 -5.39
CA VAL A 224 7.60 11.15 -4.16
C VAL A 224 8.79 12.10 -4.02
N ALA A 225 10.03 11.60 -4.25
CA ALA A 225 11.23 12.43 -4.18
C ALA A 225 11.21 13.55 -5.22
N VAL A 226 10.82 13.23 -6.47
CA VAL A 226 10.73 14.22 -7.56
C VAL A 226 9.70 15.31 -7.22
N LEU A 227 8.51 14.94 -6.75
CA LEU A 227 7.46 15.89 -6.34
C LEU A 227 7.90 16.72 -5.13
N ALA A 228 8.56 16.12 -4.15
CA ALA A 228 9.05 16.82 -2.97
C ALA A 228 10.11 17.88 -3.32
N VAL A 229 11.06 17.56 -4.21
CA VAL A 229 12.07 18.53 -4.69
C VAL A 229 11.43 19.62 -5.55
N TRP A 230 10.49 19.24 -6.43
CA TRP A 230 9.78 20.20 -7.25
C TRP A 230 8.97 21.20 -6.41
N GLY A 231 8.20 20.70 -5.45
CA GLY A 231 7.37 21.54 -4.58
C GLY A 231 8.18 22.43 -3.65
N SER A 232 9.30 21.92 -3.10
CA SER A 232 10.11 22.65 -2.11
C SER A 232 11.11 23.64 -2.72
N ALA A 233 11.72 23.29 -3.86
CA ALA A 233 12.85 24.04 -4.41
C ALA A 233 12.67 24.42 -5.90
N GLY A 234 11.56 24.01 -6.50
CA GLY A 234 11.18 24.37 -7.86
C GLY A 234 11.94 23.63 -8.96
N GLU A 235 11.62 23.96 -10.20
CA GLU A 235 12.12 23.30 -11.41
C GLU A 235 13.66 23.35 -11.54
N SER A 236 14.27 24.47 -11.18
CA SER A 236 15.72 24.65 -11.30
C SER A 236 16.51 23.74 -10.37
N ALA A 237 15.99 23.45 -9.18
CA ALA A 237 16.57 22.50 -8.24
C ALA A 237 16.38 21.06 -8.72
N LEU A 238 15.19 20.77 -9.28
CA LEU A 238 14.88 19.47 -9.85
C LEU A 238 15.90 19.05 -10.92
N LYS A 239 16.26 19.98 -11.82
CA LYS A 239 17.25 19.74 -12.89
C LYS A 239 18.68 19.49 -12.36
N ARG A 240 19.01 19.96 -11.16
CA ARG A 240 20.36 19.90 -10.60
C ARG A 240 20.50 18.91 -9.44
N HIS A 241 19.40 18.29 -9.00
CA HIS A 241 19.43 17.40 -7.85
C HIS A 241 20.37 16.21 -8.08
N PRO A 242 21.31 15.92 -7.16
CA PRO A 242 22.32 14.88 -7.38
C PRO A 242 21.71 13.47 -7.46
N ASP A 243 20.69 13.18 -6.64
CA ASP A 243 20.07 11.85 -6.59
C ASP A 243 19.29 11.50 -7.87
N PHE A 244 18.98 12.50 -8.72
CA PHE A 244 18.28 12.30 -9.98
C PHE A 244 19.21 12.17 -11.19
N ALA A 245 20.50 12.06 -10.98
CA ALA A 245 21.47 11.86 -12.07
C ALA A 245 21.16 10.58 -12.87
N ALA A 246 20.76 9.50 -12.17
CA ALA A 246 20.39 8.23 -12.78
C ALA A 246 19.11 8.28 -13.64
N PHE A 247 18.23 9.29 -13.44
CA PHE A 247 16.99 9.46 -14.21
C PHE A 247 17.20 10.20 -15.53
N ARG A 248 18.40 10.72 -15.76
CA ARG A 248 18.74 11.53 -16.94
C ARG A 248 19.58 10.77 -17.97
N SER A 249 19.95 9.52 -17.66
CA SER A 249 20.80 8.66 -18.51
C SER A 249 19.94 7.89 -19.58
#